data_f742b615d3fb059bd164401954aef646
#
_entry.id   f742b615d3fb059bd164401954aef646
#
_cell.length_a   1.000
_cell.length_b   1.000
_cell.length_c   1.000
_cell.angle_alpha   90.00
_cell.angle_beta   90.00
_cell.angle_gamma   90.00
#
_symmetry.space_group_name_H-M   'P 1'
#
loop_
_entity.id
_entity.type
_entity.pdbx_description
1 polymer ?
#
loop_
_entity_poly.entity_id
_entity_poly.type
_entity_poly.pdbx_seq_one_letter_code
_entity_poly.pdbx_strand_id
1 'polypeptide(L)'
;MPNVIVTRNSYPDAVALENVIHYVLDKAVVVGGYAVDCGSYAALEQMLFVKQAFRKSEALQLKHFFITFADNEMDLTDFDELLRLGFAVGQCFKEYQMVYGVHLDGSHVHMHFVMNTTSFVDGHQYCDGLSMFNRHCNMLRIWYPGFDVDLHQTRKYTRDAPYTMEDVGVFQRLN
;
A
#
# COMPACT_ATOMS: atom_id res chain seq x y z
N MET A 1 0.07 -18.32 4.68
CA MET A 1 -0.91 -17.19 4.75
C MET A 1 -0.17 -15.91 4.43
N PRO A 2 -0.67 -15.10 3.50
CA PRO A 2 -0.08 -13.82 3.21
C PRO A 2 -0.20 -12.89 4.42
N ASN A 3 0.86 -12.15 4.70
CA ASN A 3 0.87 -11.16 5.78
C ASN A 3 0.67 -9.78 5.19
N VAL A 4 -0.26 -9.01 5.76
CA VAL A 4 -0.40 -7.58 5.46
C VAL A 4 0.31 -6.76 6.52
N ILE A 5 1.28 -5.99 6.09
CA ILE A 5 2.13 -5.21 6.98
C ILE A 5 1.87 -3.72 6.74
N VAL A 6 1.38 -3.03 7.76
CA VAL A 6 1.10 -1.58 7.70
C VAL A 6 2.26 -0.81 8.31
N THR A 7 2.79 0.16 7.56
CA THR A 7 3.85 1.03 8.08
C THR A 7 3.30 2.05 9.06
N ARG A 8 4.05 2.33 10.14
CA ARG A 8 3.72 3.32 11.17
C ARG A 8 4.24 4.72 10.90
N ASN A 9 4.74 4.98 9.69
CA ASN A 9 5.33 6.27 9.39
C ASN A 9 4.26 7.36 9.29
N SER A 10 4.61 8.53 9.76
CA SER A 10 3.88 9.75 9.42
C SER A 10 4.42 10.27 8.09
N TYR A 11 3.56 10.52 7.14
CA TYR A 11 3.90 11.08 5.83
C TYR A 11 3.27 12.48 5.75
N PRO A 12 3.99 13.52 6.23
CA PRO A 12 3.38 14.81 6.53
C PRO A 12 3.25 15.73 5.32
N ASP A 13 4.00 15.48 4.25
CA ASP A 13 4.13 16.42 3.13
C ASP A 13 4.21 15.72 1.76
N ALA A 14 4.13 16.52 0.72
CA ALA A 14 4.20 16.05 -0.67
C ALA A 14 5.53 15.36 -1.01
N VAL A 15 6.63 15.76 -0.37
CA VAL A 15 7.95 15.12 -0.57
C VAL A 15 7.94 13.69 -0.05
N ALA A 16 7.28 13.46 1.09
CA ALA A 16 7.11 12.11 1.61
C ALA A 16 6.26 11.24 0.67
N LEU A 17 5.19 11.80 0.09
CA LEU A 17 4.37 11.11 -0.91
C LEU A 17 5.19 10.76 -2.16
N GLU A 18 5.93 11.72 -2.71
CA GLU A 18 6.81 11.54 -3.86
C GLU A 18 7.83 10.43 -3.63
N ASN A 19 8.56 10.49 -2.52
CA ASN A 19 9.59 9.51 -2.19
C ASN A 19 9.02 8.08 -2.08
N VAL A 20 7.84 7.91 -1.49
CA VAL A 20 7.25 6.57 -1.34
C VAL A 20 6.70 6.06 -2.67
N ILE A 21 6.08 6.91 -3.50
CA ILE A 21 5.63 6.53 -4.84
C ILE A 21 6.82 6.07 -5.68
N HIS A 22 7.91 6.84 -5.74
CA HIS A 22 9.12 6.46 -6.46
C HIS A 22 9.73 5.16 -5.92
N TYR A 23 9.81 5.02 -4.60
CA TYR A 23 10.31 3.79 -4.00
C TYR A 23 9.49 2.57 -4.43
N VAL A 24 8.17 2.68 -4.45
CA VAL A 24 7.27 1.55 -4.76
C VAL A 24 7.25 1.25 -6.26
N LEU A 25 7.22 2.26 -7.13
CA LEU A 25 7.00 2.04 -8.56
C LEU A 25 8.29 1.86 -9.35
N ASP A 26 9.36 2.63 -9.06
CA ASP A 26 10.56 2.63 -9.89
C ASP A 26 11.42 1.36 -9.74
N LYS A 27 11.26 0.62 -8.65
CA LYS A 27 11.96 -0.65 -8.40
C LYS A 27 11.11 -1.88 -8.68
N ALA A 28 9.85 -1.70 -9.01
CA ALA A 28 8.91 -2.79 -9.17
C ALA A 28 9.11 -3.52 -10.50
N VAL A 29 8.96 -4.84 -10.48
CA VAL A 29 8.90 -5.68 -11.70
C VAL A 29 7.52 -5.69 -12.32
N VAL A 30 6.48 -5.40 -11.52
CA VAL A 30 5.08 -5.23 -11.93
C VAL A 30 4.53 -4.01 -11.23
N VAL A 31 3.87 -3.13 -11.96
CA VAL A 31 3.21 -1.94 -11.41
C VAL A 31 1.75 -1.90 -11.83
N GLY A 32 0.91 -1.33 -10.98
CA GLY A 32 -0.48 -1.08 -11.31
C GLY A 32 -1.06 0.06 -10.50
N GLY A 33 -2.28 0.46 -10.88
CA GLY A 33 -3.01 1.54 -10.21
C GLY A 33 -4.49 1.23 -10.09
N TYR A 34 -5.10 1.77 -9.05
CA TYR A 34 -6.54 1.81 -8.85
C TYR A 34 -6.99 3.26 -8.74
N ALA A 35 -7.87 3.69 -9.67
CA ALA A 35 -8.34 5.08 -9.79
C ALA A 35 -7.21 6.12 -9.95
N VAL A 36 -6.05 5.70 -10.44
CA VAL A 36 -4.87 6.55 -10.69
C VAL A 36 -3.95 5.86 -11.70
N ASP A 37 -3.20 6.64 -12.46
CA ASP A 37 -2.14 6.13 -13.33
C ASP A 37 -1.01 5.49 -12.52
N CYS A 38 -0.36 4.47 -13.07
CA CYS A 38 0.74 3.75 -12.38
C CYS A 38 2.15 4.23 -12.78
N GLY A 39 2.28 5.29 -13.56
CA GLY A 39 3.56 5.99 -13.75
C GLY A 39 3.87 6.89 -12.56
N SER A 40 5.11 6.85 -12.03
CA SER A 40 5.47 7.53 -10.77
C SER A 40 5.08 9.02 -10.76
N TYR A 41 5.43 9.76 -11.81
CA TYR A 41 5.10 11.19 -11.91
C TYR A 41 3.61 11.43 -12.10
N ALA A 42 2.94 10.66 -12.96
CA ALA A 42 1.51 10.81 -13.20
C ALA A 42 0.69 10.46 -11.95
N ALA A 43 1.08 9.42 -11.22
CA ALA A 43 0.47 9.05 -9.95
C ALA A 43 0.60 10.18 -8.91
N LEU A 44 1.81 10.73 -8.77
CA LEU A 44 2.07 11.84 -7.85
C LEU A 44 1.19 13.04 -8.18
N GLU A 45 1.19 13.49 -9.43
CA GLU A 45 0.40 14.65 -9.87
C GLU A 45 -1.10 14.44 -9.63
N GLN A 46 -1.63 13.27 -9.97
CA GLN A 46 -3.06 12.96 -9.79
C GLN A 46 -3.44 12.88 -8.32
N MET A 47 -2.60 12.30 -7.46
CA MET A 47 -2.85 12.24 -6.01
C MET A 47 -2.79 13.63 -5.38
N LEU A 48 -1.82 14.47 -5.76
CA LEU A 48 -1.71 15.84 -5.29
C LEU A 48 -2.88 16.70 -5.79
N PHE A 49 -3.33 16.50 -7.03
CA PHE A 49 -4.49 17.19 -7.58
C PHE A 49 -5.75 16.93 -6.74
N VAL A 50 -6.02 15.66 -6.38
CA VAL A 50 -7.16 15.33 -5.50
C VAL A 50 -7.06 16.04 -4.15
N LYS A 51 -5.87 16.04 -3.53
CA LYS A 51 -5.65 16.75 -2.26
C LYS A 51 -5.88 18.25 -2.38
N GLN A 52 -5.38 18.85 -3.45
CA GLN A 52 -5.57 20.27 -3.71
C GLN A 52 -7.04 20.61 -3.95
N ALA A 53 -7.75 19.82 -4.76
CA ALA A 53 -9.16 20.04 -5.08
C ALA A 53 -10.04 20.05 -3.82
N PHE A 54 -9.73 19.20 -2.85
CA PHE A 54 -10.44 19.12 -1.57
C PHE A 54 -9.79 19.89 -0.42
N ARG A 55 -8.75 20.69 -0.67
CA ARG A 55 -8.03 21.50 0.33
C ARG A 55 -7.43 20.64 1.47
N LYS A 56 -6.85 19.48 1.12
CA LYS A 56 -6.25 18.51 2.03
C LYS A 56 -4.73 18.42 1.88
N SER A 57 -4.08 19.42 1.31
CA SER A 57 -2.63 19.41 1.05
C SER A 57 -1.78 19.28 2.32
N GLU A 58 -2.27 19.78 3.45
CA GLU A 58 -1.60 19.71 4.77
C GLU A 58 -2.01 18.47 5.60
N ALA A 59 -2.88 17.61 5.07
CA ALA A 59 -3.31 16.40 5.76
C ALA A 59 -2.27 15.28 5.63
N LEU A 60 -2.45 14.17 6.37
CA LEU A 60 -1.67 12.95 6.16
C LEU A 60 -1.68 12.57 4.67
N GLN A 61 -0.49 12.41 4.08
CA GLN A 61 -0.40 12.30 2.62
C GLN A 61 -0.77 10.93 2.09
N LEU A 62 -0.31 9.88 2.76
CA LEU A 62 -0.50 8.51 2.27
C LEU A 62 -0.62 7.51 3.40
N LYS A 63 -1.11 6.34 3.06
CA LYS A 63 -0.95 5.12 3.84
C LYS A 63 -0.13 4.14 3.01
N HIS A 64 0.98 3.68 3.57
CA HIS A 64 1.85 2.68 2.96
C HIS A 64 1.67 1.36 3.69
N PHE A 65 1.45 0.31 2.94
CA PHE A 65 1.40 -1.06 3.44
C PHE A 65 1.90 -2.01 2.36
N PHE A 66 2.20 -3.23 2.72
CA PHE A 66 2.62 -4.25 1.77
C PHE A 66 2.13 -5.63 2.16
N ILE A 67 2.00 -6.50 1.18
CA ILE A 67 1.66 -7.90 1.33
C ILE A 67 2.92 -8.72 1.08
N THR A 68 3.23 -9.64 1.98
CA THR A 68 4.29 -10.64 1.80
C THR A 68 3.64 -11.99 1.57
N PHE A 69 4.23 -12.79 0.69
CA PHE A 69 3.78 -14.13 0.36
C PHE A 69 4.79 -15.15 0.88
N ALA A 70 4.32 -16.26 1.44
CA ALA A 70 5.16 -17.42 1.70
C ALA A 70 5.39 -18.18 0.38
N ASP A 71 6.50 -18.90 0.33
CA ASP A 71 6.88 -19.75 -0.82
C ASP A 71 5.75 -20.69 -1.15
N ASN A 72 4.97 -20.70 -2.08
CA ASN A 72 3.83 -21.53 -2.49
C ASN A 72 2.42 -20.91 -2.31
N GLU A 73 2.29 -19.68 -1.83
CA GLU A 73 0.96 -19.08 -1.64
C GLU A 73 0.38 -18.45 -2.91
N MET A 74 1.23 -18.10 -3.84
CA MET A 74 0.85 -17.52 -5.14
C MET A 74 1.91 -17.86 -6.20
N ASP A 75 1.49 -18.11 -7.42
CA ASP A 75 2.42 -18.17 -8.54
C ASP A 75 2.92 -16.75 -8.86
N LEU A 76 4.09 -16.44 -8.33
CA LEU A 76 4.72 -15.12 -8.47
C LEU A 76 5.24 -14.85 -9.88
N THR A 77 5.13 -15.82 -10.78
CA THR A 77 5.42 -15.65 -12.22
C THR A 77 4.17 -15.28 -13.02
N ASP A 78 2.98 -15.43 -12.43
CA ASP A 78 1.71 -14.98 -13.02
C ASP A 78 1.49 -13.49 -12.72
N PHE A 79 2.05 -12.63 -13.55
CA PHE A 79 1.92 -11.18 -13.43
C PHE A 79 0.47 -10.70 -13.55
N ASP A 80 -0.35 -11.40 -14.32
CA ASP A 80 -1.77 -11.05 -14.44
C ASP A 80 -2.52 -11.31 -13.14
N GLU A 81 -2.16 -12.37 -12.41
CA GLU A 81 -2.72 -12.65 -11.09
C GLU A 81 -2.31 -11.59 -10.06
N LEU A 82 -1.04 -11.17 -10.08
CA LEU A 82 -0.55 -10.09 -9.22
C LEU A 82 -1.26 -8.75 -9.51
N LEU A 83 -1.50 -8.43 -10.78
CA LEU A 83 -2.26 -7.24 -11.16
C LEU A 83 -3.72 -7.33 -10.71
N ARG A 84 -4.37 -8.50 -10.85
CA ARG A 84 -5.73 -8.73 -10.36
C ARG A 84 -5.82 -8.58 -8.84
N LEU A 85 -4.85 -9.12 -8.09
CA LEU A 85 -4.80 -8.96 -6.64
C LEU A 85 -4.64 -7.48 -6.25
N GLY A 86 -3.73 -6.76 -6.89
CA GLY A 86 -3.53 -5.34 -6.64
C GLY A 86 -4.78 -4.52 -6.88
N PHE A 87 -5.49 -4.80 -7.97
CA PHE A 87 -6.76 -4.16 -8.27
C PHE A 87 -7.84 -4.50 -7.24
N ALA A 88 -7.93 -5.77 -6.81
CA ALA A 88 -8.87 -6.20 -5.77
C ALA A 88 -8.61 -5.52 -4.41
N VAL A 89 -7.33 -5.33 -4.05
CA VAL A 89 -6.96 -4.54 -2.87
C VAL A 89 -7.47 -3.10 -3.01
N GLY A 90 -7.27 -2.47 -4.16
CA GLY A 90 -7.82 -1.14 -4.44
C GLY A 90 -9.34 -1.08 -4.26
N GLN A 91 -10.05 -2.09 -4.71
CA GLN A 91 -11.51 -2.20 -4.55
C GLN A 91 -11.96 -2.28 -3.09
N CYS A 92 -11.13 -2.80 -2.19
CA CYS A 92 -11.42 -2.77 -0.75
C CYS A 92 -11.42 -1.34 -0.20
N PHE A 93 -10.73 -0.41 -0.87
CA PHE A 93 -10.61 1.01 -0.51
C PHE A 93 -11.16 1.91 -1.63
N LYS A 94 -12.31 1.58 -2.15
CA LYS A 94 -12.91 2.05 -3.42
C LYS A 94 -12.95 3.56 -3.66
N GLU A 95 -12.83 4.37 -2.62
CA GLU A 95 -12.88 5.84 -2.69
C GLU A 95 -11.50 6.50 -2.68
N TYR A 96 -10.44 5.69 -2.61
CA TYR A 96 -9.07 6.19 -2.49
C TYR A 96 -8.21 5.73 -3.65
N GLN A 97 -7.47 6.65 -4.24
CA GLN A 97 -6.47 6.32 -5.26
C GLN A 97 -5.37 5.45 -4.66
N MET A 98 -4.91 4.45 -5.38
CA MET A 98 -3.88 3.54 -4.91
C MET A 98 -2.97 3.12 -6.06
N VAL A 99 -1.66 3.24 -5.87
CA VAL A 99 -0.67 2.59 -6.73
C VAL A 99 -0.06 1.41 -5.99
N TYR A 100 0.40 0.42 -6.76
CA TYR A 100 1.06 -0.74 -6.21
C TYR A 100 2.20 -1.23 -7.11
N GLY A 101 3.19 -1.83 -6.48
CA GLY A 101 4.34 -2.39 -7.17
C GLY A 101 4.83 -3.67 -6.49
N VAL A 102 5.25 -4.64 -7.31
CA VAL A 102 5.82 -5.90 -6.86
C VAL A 102 7.33 -5.79 -6.85
N HIS A 103 7.93 -6.01 -5.70
CA HIS A 103 9.38 -6.04 -5.51
C HIS A 103 9.85 -7.49 -5.33
N LEU A 104 10.99 -7.79 -5.95
CA LEU A 104 11.71 -9.05 -5.81
C LEU A 104 13.02 -8.78 -5.08
N ASP A 105 13.02 -8.98 -3.77
CA ASP A 105 14.20 -8.80 -2.93
C ASP A 105 14.72 -10.16 -2.45
N GLY A 106 15.70 -10.70 -3.18
CA GLY A 106 16.26 -12.02 -2.90
C GLY A 106 15.24 -13.14 -3.09
N SER A 107 14.95 -13.89 -2.03
CA SER A 107 13.96 -14.99 -2.03
C SER A 107 12.54 -14.55 -1.66
N HIS A 108 12.34 -13.27 -1.36
CA HIS A 108 11.05 -12.78 -0.88
C HIS A 108 10.40 -11.86 -1.90
N VAL A 109 9.10 -12.06 -2.08
CA VAL A 109 8.26 -11.22 -2.93
C VAL A 109 7.35 -10.38 -2.05
N HIS A 110 7.35 -9.08 -2.33
CA HIS A 110 6.54 -8.10 -1.61
C HIS A 110 5.71 -7.30 -2.60
N MET A 111 4.45 -7.14 -2.32
CA MET A 111 3.57 -6.26 -3.08
C MET A 111 3.28 -5.03 -2.23
N HIS A 112 3.88 -3.90 -2.60
CA HIS A 112 3.74 -2.63 -1.91
C HIS A 112 2.56 -1.82 -2.44
N PHE A 113 1.89 -1.11 -1.55
CA PHE A 113 0.74 -0.26 -1.85
C PHE A 113 0.94 1.14 -1.27
N VAL A 114 0.68 2.15 -2.08
CA VAL A 114 0.61 3.56 -1.66
C VAL A 114 -0.80 4.05 -1.90
N MET A 115 -1.53 4.28 -0.83
CA MET A 115 -2.91 4.77 -0.88
C MET A 115 -2.95 6.27 -0.56
N ASN A 116 -3.56 7.06 -1.45
CA ASN A 116 -3.91 8.44 -1.15
C ASN A 116 -4.92 8.47 -0.01
N THR A 117 -4.67 9.23 1.03
CA THR A 117 -5.57 9.31 2.18
C THR A 117 -6.72 10.29 2.01
N THR A 118 -6.81 10.98 0.88
CA THR A 118 -7.94 11.84 0.53
C THR A 118 -8.84 11.14 -0.46
N SER A 119 -10.12 10.96 -0.11
CA SER A 119 -11.13 10.41 -1.01
C SER A 119 -11.25 11.28 -2.26
N PHE A 120 -11.22 10.66 -3.44
CA PHE A 120 -11.46 11.36 -4.70
C PHE A 120 -12.93 11.60 -4.97
N VAL A 121 -13.82 11.04 -4.15
CA VAL A 121 -15.28 11.18 -4.29
C VAL A 121 -15.77 12.42 -3.58
N ASP A 122 -15.38 12.61 -2.31
CA ASP A 122 -15.91 13.66 -1.43
C ASP A 122 -14.86 14.39 -0.59
N GLY A 123 -13.59 14.05 -0.76
CA GLY A 123 -12.48 14.63 0.00
C GLY A 123 -12.38 14.15 1.45
N HIS A 124 -13.15 13.12 1.84
CA HIS A 124 -13.03 12.54 3.17
C HIS A 124 -11.60 12.05 3.42
N GLN A 125 -11.07 12.39 4.61
CA GLN A 125 -9.72 11.96 5.00
C GLN A 125 -9.77 10.56 5.59
N TYR A 126 -8.98 9.64 5.04
CA TYR A 126 -8.80 8.32 5.63
C TYR A 126 -8.08 8.45 6.98
N CYS A 127 -8.79 8.24 8.05
CA CYS A 127 -8.27 8.32 9.42
C CYS A 127 -8.50 7.03 10.22
N ASP A 128 -8.94 5.98 9.56
CA ASP A 128 -9.31 4.73 10.21
C ASP A 128 -8.11 4.06 10.90
N GLY A 129 -8.35 3.59 12.10
CA GLY A 129 -7.40 2.79 12.84
C GLY A 129 -7.20 1.40 12.23
N LEU A 130 -6.26 0.63 12.79
CA LEU A 130 -5.93 -0.73 12.32
C LEU A 130 -7.14 -1.66 12.23
N SER A 131 -8.10 -1.53 13.13
CA SER A 131 -9.32 -2.36 13.12
C SER A 131 -10.16 -2.17 11.85
N MET A 132 -10.35 -0.91 11.42
CA MET A 132 -11.07 -0.61 10.18
C MET A 132 -10.24 -1.01 8.96
N PHE A 133 -8.94 -0.76 8.98
CA PHE A 133 -8.03 -1.21 7.93
C PHE A 133 -8.09 -2.74 7.75
N ASN A 134 -8.05 -3.49 8.85
CA ASN A 134 -8.19 -4.94 8.82
C ASN A 134 -9.55 -5.38 8.24
N ARG A 135 -10.62 -4.65 8.57
CA ARG A 135 -11.94 -4.93 8.01
C ARG A 135 -11.95 -4.76 6.48
N HIS A 136 -11.33 -3.70 5.95
CA HIS A 136 -11.18 -3.50 4.52
C HIS A 136 -10.36 -4.64 3.87
N CYS A 137 -9.22 -4.99 4.45
CA CYS A 137 -8.40 -6.09 3.95
C CYS A 137 -9.13 -7.44 3.96
N ASN A 138 -9.98 -7.69 4.96
CA ASN A 138 -10.78 -8.92 5.01
C ASN A 138 -11.82 -9.01 3.88
N MET A 139 -12.16 -7.90 3.20
CA MET A 139 -12.99 -7.94 2.00
C MET A 139 -12.31 -8.66 0.84
N LEU A 140 -10.99 -8.81 0.85
CA LEU A 140 -10.25 -9.60 -0.15
C LEU A 140 -10.75 -11.05 -0.23
N ARG A 141 -11.29 -11.60 0.86
CA ARG A 141 -11.87 -12.94 0.88
C ARG A 141 -13.05 -13.12 -0.09
N ILE A 142 -13.66 -12.02 -0.54
CA ILE A 142 -14.74 -12.06 -1.54
C ILE A 142 -14.18 -12.53 -2.88
N TRP A 143 -12.98 -12.05 -3.26
CA TRP A 143 -12.33 -12.39 -4.53
C TRP A 143 -11.34 -13.55 -4.40
N TYR A 144 -10.77 -13.72 -3.22
CA TYR A 144 -9.78 -14.74 -2.90
C TYR A 144 -10.24 -15.56 -1.69
N PRO A 145 -11.21 -16.50 -1.88
CA PRO A 145 -11.64 -17.40 -0.82
C PRO A 145 -10.45 -18.22 -0.29
N GLY A 146 -10.19 -18.15 1.01
CA GLY A 146 -9.00 -18.76 1.62
C GLY A 146 -7.81 -17.81 1.78
N PHE A 147 -7.88 -16.60 1.24
CA PHE A 147 -6.92 -15.55 1.56
C PHE A 147 -7.15 -15.07 2.99
N ASP A 148 -6.33 -15.55 3.89
CA ASP A 148 -6.38 -15.12 5.28
C ASP A 148 -5.32 -14.04 5.52
N VAL A 149 -5.76 -12.92 6.09
CA VAL A 149 -4.92 -11.76 6.29
C VAL A 149 -4.46 -11.75 7.74
N ASP A 150 -3.17 -11.98 7.96
CA ASP A 150 -2.54 -11.69 9.25
C ASP A 150 -2.00 -10.25 9.20
N LEU A 151 -2.61 -9.37 10.00
CA LEU A 151 -2.30 -7.95 9.99
C LEU A 151 -1.20 -7.64 10.99
N HIS A 152 -0.09 -7.15 10.50
CA HIS A 152 1.04 -6.71 11.30
C HIS A 152 1.25 -5.19 11.14
N GLN A 153 1.93 -4.60 12.11
CA GLN A 153 2.31 -3.20 12.05
C GLN A 153 3.82 -3.06 12.32
N THR A 154 4.53 -2.32 11.48
CA THR A 154 5.95 -2.06 11.70
C THR A 154 6.17 -1.21 12.95
N ARG A 155 7.36 -1.25 13.54
CA ARG A 155 7.77 -0.28 14.56
C ARG A 155 7.77 1.13 13.96
N LYS A 156 7.52 2.14 14.80
CA LYS A 156 7.58 3.55 14.38
C LYS A 156 8.99 3.86 13.91
N TYR A 157 9.11 4.33 12.69
CA TYR A 157 10.37 4.66 12.05
C TYR A 157 10.86 6.05 12.50
N THR A 158 12.16 6.21 12.73
CA THR A 158 12.80 7.51 12.86
C THR A 158 13.46 7.87 11.53
N ARG A 159 13.46 9.15 11.21
CA ARG A 159 13.70 9.79 9.89
C ARG A 159 15.03 9.43 9.19
N ASP A 160 15.96 8.74 9.84
CA ASP A 160 17.38 8.70 9.47
C ASP A 160 17.90 7.36 8.92
N ALA A 161 17.05 6.37 8.69
CA ALA A 161 17.48 5.10 8.12
C ALA A 161 16.52 4.60 7.03
N PRO A 162 17.02 4.27 5.82
CA PRO A 162 16.22 3.62 4.80
C PRO A 162 15.78 2.22 5.28
N TYR A 163 14.60 1.77 4.84
CA TYR A 163 14.12 0.42 5.11
C TYR A 163 15.16 -0.62 4.73
N THR A 164 15.59 -1.43 5.68
CA THR A 164 16.30 -2.67 5.41
C THR A 164 15.37 -3.84 5.66
N MET A 165 15.58 -4.96 4.96
CA MET A 165 14.77 -6.18 5.13
C MET A 165 14.89 -6.75 6.55
N GLU A 166 15.93 -6.42 7.30
CA GLU A 166 16.09 -6.77 8.71
C GLU A 166 15.06 -6.10 9.62
N ASP A 167 14.59 -4.90 9.22
CA ASP A 167 13.54 -4.18 9.96
C ASP A 167 12.16 -4.82 9.81
N VAL A 168 11.96 -5.62 8.76
CA VAL A 168 10.72 -6.36 8.49
C VAL A 168 10.61 -7.63 9.36
N GLY A 169 11.76 -8.16 9.85
CA GLY A 169 11.83 -9.41 10.63
C GLY A 169 11.36 -9.32 12.09
N VAL A 170 11.03 -8.12 12.60
CA VAL A 170 10.63 -7.94 14.01
C VAL A 170 9.17 -7.56 14.11
N PHE A 171 8.30 -8.53 13.93
CA PHE A 171 6.85 -8.36 14.06
C PHE A 171 6.40 -8.62 15.50
N GLN A 172 5.66 -7.68 16.09
CA GLN A 172 4.83 -7.97 17.25
C GLN A 172 3.44 -8.34 16.74
N ARG A 173 3.02 -9.58 17.02
CA ARG A 173 1.60 -9.94 16.88
C ARG A 173 0.80 -9.00 17.78
N LEU A 174 -0.18 -8.34 17.21
CA LEU A 174 -1.18 -7.61 17.96
C LEU A 174 -2.21 -8.64 18.42
N ASN A 175 -2.17 -9.01 19.71
CA ASN A 175 -3.23 -9.76 20.36
C ASN A 175 -4.46 -8.87 20.56
#